data_b8ad47167e22b4b5c6933c0884cd0389
#
_entry.id   b8ad47167e22b4b5c6933c0884cd0389
#
_cell.length_a   1.000
_cell.length_b   1.000
_cell.length_c   1.000
_cell.angle_alpha   90.00
_cell.angle_beta   90.00
_cell.angle_gamma   90.00
#
_symmetry.space_group_name_H-M   'P 1'
#
loop_
_entity.id
_entity.type
_entity.pdbx_description
1 polymer ?
#
loop_
_entity_poly.entity_id
_entity_poly.type
_entity_poly.pdbx_seq_one_letter_code
_entity_poly.pdbx_strand_id
1 'polypeptide(L)'
;IVGLDVLLAAIYGLMGVWILGHTFSYGLYVGFTLTVGTISVFYRLAFSAWYPDLIPAGAEQKGYSVSSTIYPLVTILMAPVATFLYSHIPMGALFLVVSGLTVFSCLVENCIREVRKAAEEAYTLRQYRADIREGFAYLKEEKGIRNIYTYMSITQGASSGVDVLTQAYYQTQP
;
A
#
# COMPACT_ATOMS: atom_id res chain seq x y z
N ILE A 1 9.29 6.52 -4.76
CA ILE A 1 8.36 6.40 -3.62
C ILE A 1 7.68 7.75 -3.40
N VAL A 2 8.40 8.81 -3.10
CA VAL A 2 7.88 10.18 -2.87
C VAL A 2 6.85 10.64 -3.91
N GLY A 3 7.08 10.37 -5.21
CA GLY A 3 6.12 10.72 -6.26
C GLY A 3 4.77 9.97 -6.16
N LEU A 4 4.80 8.73 -5.69
CA LEU A 4 3.57 7.94 -5.46
C LEU A 4 2.82 8.45 -4.22
N ASP A 5 3.52 8.89 -3.17
CA ASP A 5 2.91 9.47 -1.99
C ASP A 5 2.23 10.80 -2.29
N VAL A 6 2.89 11.68 -3.06
CA VAL A 6 2.26 12.93 -3.52
C VAL A 6 1.00 12.65 -4.34
N LEU A 7 1.04 11.65 -5.21
CA LEU A 7 -0.12 11.25 -6.01
C LEU A 7 -1.26 10.71 -5.12
N LEU A 8 -0.94 9.84 -4.16
CA LEU A 8 -1.91 9.32 -3.19
C LEU A 8 -2.51 10.45 -2.34
N ALA A 9 -1.68 11.35 -1.82
CA ALA A 9 -2.15 12.50 -1.04
C ALA A 9 -3.11 13.38 -1.84
N ALA A 10 -2.80 13.65 -3.11
CA ALA A 10 -3.68 14.43 -3.98
C ALA A 10 -5.02 13.71 -4.22
N ILE A 11 -5.00 12.41 -4.47
CA ILE A 11 -6.22 11.60 -4.71
C ILE A 11 -7.10 11.57 -3.44
N TYR A 12 -6.51 11.34 -2.26
CA TYR A 12 -7.24 11.40 -0.98
C TYR A 12 -7.80 12.79 -0.71
N GLY A 13 -7.02 13.84 -0.95
CA GLY A 13 -7.45 15.22 -0.78
C GLY A 13 -8.62 15.60 -1.70
N LEU A 14 -8.53 15.28 -2.98
CA LEU A 14 -9.60 15.52 -3.94
C LEU A 14 -10.88 14.78 -3.58
N MET A 15 -10.76 13.50 -3.19
CA MET A 15 -11.91 12.70 -2.76
C MET A 15 -12.53 13.26 -1.48
N GLY A 16 -11.72 13.70 -0.52
CA GLY A 16 -12.17 14.34 0.71
C GLY A 16 -12.99 15.60 0.46
N VAL A 17 -12.47 16.52 -0.37
CA VAL A 17 -13.18 17.75 -0.76
C VAL A 17 -14.46 17.41 -1.52
N TRP A 18 -14.41 16.44 -2.42
CA TRP A 18 -15.60 16.03 -3.19
C TRP A 18 -16.72 15.53 -2.27
N ILE A 19 -16.43 14.66 -1.32
CA ILE A 19 -17.43 14.09 -0.40
C ILE A 19 -18.01 15.15 0.53
N LEU A 20 -17.25 16.17 0.92
CA LEU A 20 -17.76 17.26 1.75
C LEU A 20 -18.75 18.17 0.98
N GLY A 21 -18.59 18.30 -0.33
CA GLY A 21 -19.41 19.20 -1.15
C GLY A 21 -20.55 18.53 -1.93
N HIS A 22 -20.57 17.23 -2.03
CA HIS A 22 -21.50 16.50 -2.92
C HIS A 22 -22.08 15.25 -2.25
N THR A 23 -23.21 14.78 -2.81
CA THR A 23 -23.80 13.49 -2.41
C THR A 23 -22.91 12.32 -2.81
N PHE A 24 -22.93 11.27 -2.01
CA PHE A 24 -22.16 10.05 -2.25
C PHE A 24 -22.49 9.43 -3.62
N SER A 25 -21.47 9.18 -4.43
CA SER A 25 -21.60 8.47 -5.71
C SER A 25 -20.82 7.14 -5.64
N TYR A 26 -21.56 6.04 -5.72
CA TYR A 26 -20.98 4.69 -5.66
C TYR A 26 -19.95 4.44 -6.76
N GLY A 27 -20.26 4.85 -8.00
CA GLY A 27 -19.35 4.65 -9.14
C GLY A 27 -18.02 5.40 -8.97
N LEU A 28 -18.08 6.64 -8.46
CA LEU A 28 -16.87 7.43 -8.17
C LEU A 28 -16.05 6.79 -7.05
N TYR A 29 -16.72 6.29 -6.01
CA TYR A 29 -16.05 5.61 -4.89
C TYR A 29 -15.34 4.32 -5.34
N VAL A 30 -15.98 3.51 -6.19
CA VAL A 30 -15.36 2.32 -6.79
C VAL A 30 -14.14 2.70 -7.63
N GLY A 31 -14.25 3.71 -8.48
CA GLY A 31 -13.13 4.22 -9.27
C GLY A 31 -11.96 4.70 -8.40
N PHE A 32 -12.28 5.45 -7.34
CA PHE A 32 -11.30 5.88 -6.34
C PHE A 32 -10.59 4.69 -5.69
N THR A 33 -11.34 3.71 -5.20
CA THR A 33 -10.78 2.53 -4.51
C THR A 33 -9.88 1.71 -5.43
N LEU A 34 -10.29 1.50 -6.70
CA LEU A 34 -9.47 0.81 -7.69
C LEU A 34 -8.18 1.57 -7.99
N THR A 35 -8.26 2.89 -8.12
CA THR A 35 -7.08 3.73 -8.40
C THR A 35 -6.11 3.70 -7.23
N VAL A 36 -6.58 3.94 -6.00
CA VAL A 36 -5.76 3.90 -4.79
C VAL A 36 -5.17 2.50 -4.58
N GLY A 37 -5.97 1.46 -4.76
CA GLY A 37 -5.51 0.07 -4.65
C GLY A 37 -4.39 -0.24 -5.64
N THR A 38 -4.53 0.18 -6.89
CA THR A 38 -3.50 -0.01 -7.92
C THR A 38 -2.20 0.72 -7.54
N ILE A 39 -2.28 1.99 -7.17
CA ILE A 39 -1.11 2.80 -6.76
C ILE A 39 -0.45 2.18 -5.53
N SER A 40 -1.23 1.70 -4.56
CA SER A 40 -0.71 1.06 -3.35
C SER A 40 0.09 -0.22 -3.64
N VAL A 41 -0.27 -0.99 -4.68
CA VAL A 41 0.52 -2.15 -5.11
C VAL A 41 1.90 -1.70 -5.60
N PHE A 42 1.96 -0.67 -6.46
CA PHE A 42 3.24 -0.12 -6.93
C PHE A 42 4.07 0.48 -5.80
N TYR A 43 3.42 1.17 -4.86
CA TYR A 43 4.09 1.70 -3.67
C TYR A 43 4.73 0.58 -2.84
N ARG A 44 4.01 -0.49 -2.56
CA ARG A 44 4.53 -1.65 -1.81
C ARG A 44 5.71 -2.31 -2.50
N LEU A 45 5.66 -2.45 -3.83
CA LEU A 45 6.76 -3.00 -4.61
C LEU A 45 8.00 -2.09 -4.55
N ALA A 46 7.82 -0.79 -4.76
CA ALA A 46 8.88 0.20 -4.67
C ALA A 46 9.51 0.24 -3.26
N PHE A 47 8.67 0.22 -2.23
CA PHE A 47 9.13 0.19 -0.84
C PHE A 47 9.92 -1.09 -0.53
N SER A 48 9.43 -2.25 -0.98
CA SER A 48 10.13 -3.53 -0.77
C SER A 48 11.50 -3.58 -1.47
N ALA A 49 11.63 -2.91 -2.61
CA ALA A 49 12.91 -2.80 -3.32
C ALA A 49 13.87 -1.81 -2.63
N TRP A 50 13.35 -0.72 -2.10
CA TRP A 50 14.15 0.33 -1.45
C TRP A 50 14.55 0.01 0.00
N TYR A 51 13.70 -0.73 0.72
CA TYR A 51 13.90 -1.02 2.14
C TYR A 51 15.26 -1.66 2.48
N PRO A 52 15.80 -2.63 1.69
CA PRO A 52 17.14 -3.18 1.94
C PRO A 52 18.26 -2.15 1.87
N ASP A 53 18.12 -1.11 1.05
CA ASP A 53 19.13 -0.07 0.87
C ASP A 53 19.22 0.89 2.07
N LEU A 54 18.20 0.91 2.91
CA LEU A 54 18.17 1.66 4.16
C LEU A 54 18.87 0.92 5.32
N ILE A 55 19.09 -0.38 5.17
CA ILE A 55 19.64 -1.22 6.24
C ILE A 55 21.14 -1.42 6.03
N PRO A 56 21.98 -1.18 7.06
CA PRO A 56 23.40 -1.50 6.97
C PRO A 56 23.63 -2.98 6.67
N ALA A 57 24.69 -3.27 5.90
CA ALA A 57 25.05 -4.64 5.56
C ALA A 57 25.29 -5.50 6.83
N GLY A 58 24.67 -6.68 6.87
CA GLY A 58 24.72 -7.61 8.01
C GLY A 58 23.66 -7.37 9.09
N ALA A 59 22.82 -6.33 8.96
CA ALA A 59 21.70 -6.06 9.88
C ALA A 59 20.33 -6.33 9.25
N GLU A 60 20.29 -6.91 8.06
CA GLU A 60 19.05 -7.11 7.28
C GLU A 60 18.00 -7.91 8.07
N GLN A 61 18.40 -9.01 8.70
CA GLN A 61 17.49 -9.83 9.49
C GLN A 61 16.87 -9.06 10.66
N LYS A 62 17.65 -8.21 11.34
CA LYS A 62 17.14 -7.37 12.44
C LYS A 62 16.16 -6.32 11.92
N GLY A 63 16.46 -5.66 10.81
CA GLY A 63 15.60 -4.68 10.18
C GLY A 63 14.25 -5.28 9.79
N TYR A 64 14.24 -6.41 9.11
CA TYR A 64 13.00 -7.12 8.76
C TYR A 64 12.22 -7.61 9.98
N SER A 65 12.89 -8.10 11.01
CA SER A 65 12.24 -8.53 12.26
C SER A 65 11.52 -7.36 12.95
N VAL A 66 12.16 -6.21 13.02
CA VAL A 66 11.53 -4.99 13.59
C VAL A 66 10.35 -4.54 12.75
N SER A 67 10.51 -4.44 11.44
CA SER A 67 9.46 -4.02 10.52
C SER A 67 8.24 -4.96 10.58
N SER A 68 8.47 -6.27 10.58
CA SER A 68 7.39 -7.28 10.67
C SER A 68 6.64 -7.26 12.00
N THR A 69 7.23 -6.70 13.05
CA THR A 69 6.57 -6.55 14.37
C THR A 69 5.83 -5.21 14.46
N ILE A 70 6.40 -4.13 13.95
CA ILE A 70 5.81 -2.79 14.03
C ILE A 70 4.48 -2.73 13.26
N TYR A 71 4.43 -3.29 12.05
CA TYR A 71 3.24 -3.18 11.21
C TYR A 71 1.97 -3.78 11.86
N PRO A 72 1.95 -5.03 12.36
CA PRO A 72 0.79 -5.57 13.08
C PRO A 72 0.46 -4.79 14.35
N LEU A 73 1.48 -4.35 15.10
CA LEU A 73 1.27 -3.57 16.33
C LEU A 73 0.55 -2.26 16.05
N VAL A 74 1.02 -1.50 15.05
CA VAL A 74 0.37 -0.24 14.62
C VAL A 74 -1.06 -0.52 14.15
N THR A 75 -1.29 -1.57 13.37
CA THR A 75 -2.63 -1.93 12.89
C THR A 75 -3.60 -2.21 14.04
N ILE A 76 -3.17 -2.96 15.06
CA ILE A 76 -3.98 -3.25 16.24
C ILE A 76 -4.29 -1.97 17.03
N LEU A 77 -3.30 -1.11 17.24
CA LEU A 77 -3.47 0.14 17.99
C LEU A 77 -4.34 1.16 17.23
N MET A 78 -4.23 1.19 15.91
CA MET A 78 -4.98 2.15 15.10
C MET A 78 -6.44 1.75 14.86
N ALA A 79 -6.81 0.48 15.01
CA ALA A 79 -8.19 0.03 14.81
C ALA A 79 -9.20 0.77 15.71
N PRO A 80 -9.03 0.84 17.05
CA PRO A 80 -9.94 1.60 17.91
C PRO A 80 -9.88 3.12 17.63
N VAL A 81 -8.72 3.66 17.28
CA VAL A 81 -8.58 5.08 16.92
C VAL A 81 -9.36 5.39 15.64
N ALA A 82 -9.25 4.55 14.62
CA ALA A 82 -9.99 4.71 13.38
C ALA A 82 -11.52 4.63 13.61
N THR A 83 -11.97 3.69 14.44
CA THR A 83 -13.39 3.55 14.80
C THR A 83 -13.90 4.78 15.55
N PHE A 84 -13.13 5.30 16.49
CA PHE A 84 -13.46 6.52 17.21
C PHE A 84 -13.55 7.74 16.28
N LEU A 85 -12.58 7.92 15.41
CA LEU A 85 -12.57 9.00 14.41
C LEU A 85 -13.78 8.90 13.47
N TYR A 86 -14.06 7.70 12.97
CA TYR A 86 -15.20 7.47 12.08
C TYR A 86 -16.55 7.81 12.71
N SER A 87 -16.71 7.61 14.02
CA SER A 87 -17.96 7.92 14.73
C SER A 87 -18.15 9.42 15.02
N HIS A 88 -17.08 10.23 14.96
CA HIS A 88 -17.13 11.65 15.34
C HIS A 88 -16.84 12.61 14.19
N ILE A 89 -16.21 12.13 13.12
CA ILE A 89 -15.74 12.97 12.01
C ILE A 89 -16.39 12.51 10.70
N PRO A 90 -16.92 13.42 9.87
CA PRO A 90 -17.50 13.07 8.59
C PRO A 90 -16.45 12.45 7.66
N MET A 91 -16.86 11.50 6.83
CA MET A 91 -15.98 10.72 5.95
C MET A 91 -15.07 11.58 5.07
N GLY A 92 -15.58 12.69 4.54
CA GLY A 92 -14.77 13.62 3.75
C GLY A 92 -13.62 14.25 4.52
N ALA A 93 -13.86 14.62 5.80
CA ALA A 93 -12.78 15.14 6.67
C ALA A 93 -11.76 14.05 7.02
N LEU A 94 -12.18 12.80 7.18
CA LEU A 94 -11.25 11.67 7.38
C LEU A 94 -10.30 11.51 6.18
N PHE A 95 -10.79 11.62 4.96
CA PHE A 95 -9.93 11.60 3.76
C PHE A 95 -8.94 12.76 3.73
N LEU A 96 -9.35 13.95 4.18
CA LEU A 96 -8.42 15.09 4.30
C LEU A 96 -7.34 14.86 5.37
N VAL A 97 -7.70 14.24 6.50
CA VAL A 97 -6.72 13.83 7.53
C VAL A 97 -5.72 12.82 6.94
N VAL A 98 -6.21 11.81 6.23
CA VAL A 98 -5.32 10.82 5.56
C VAL A 98 -4.42 11.51 4.55
N SER A 99 -4.96 12.41 3.72
CA SER A 99 -4.16 13.22 2.79
C SER A 99 -3.06 13.99 3.49
N GLY A 100 -3.38 14.68 4.59
CA GLY A 100 -2.41 15.43 5.39
C GLY A 100 -1.32 14.54 6.00
N LEU A 101 -1.69 13.37 6.52
CA LEU A 101 -0.73 12.39 7.03
C LEU A 101 0.18 11.84 5.93
N THR A 102 -0.34 11.62 4.73
CA THR A 102 0.46 11.16 3.58
C THR A 102 1.44 12.26 3.12
N VAL A 103 1.02 13.53 3.12
CA VAL A 103 1.95 14.65 2.87
C VAL A 103 3.03 14.72 3.94
N PHE A 104 2.67 14.54 5.19
CA PHE A 104 3.66 14.49 6.29
C PHE A 104 4.65 13.32 6.11
N SER A 105 4.16 12.13 5.75
CA SER A 105 5.02 10.98 5.41
C SER A 105 6.00 11.32 4.31
N CYS A 106 5.53 11.95 3.23
CA CYS A 106 6.35 12.41 2.12
C CYS A 106 7.48 13.36 2.55
N LEU A 107 7.19 14.29 3.48
CA LEU A 107 8.19 15.20 4.03
C LEU A 107 9.25 14.43 4.85
N VAL A 108 8.82 13.45 5.65
CA VAL A 108 9.73 12.60 6.43
C VAL A 108 10.60 11.75 5.50
N GLU A 109 10.04 11.16 4.45
CA GLU A 109 10.78 10.36 3.47
C GLU A 109 11.87 11.19 2.78
N ASN A 110 11.61 12.44 2.44
CA ASN A 110 12.62 13.34 1.88
C ASN A 110 13.80 13.62 2.82
N CYS A 111 13.63 13.40 4.12
CA CYS A 111 14.70 13.55 5.11
C CYS A 111 15.54 12.27 5.28
N ILE A 112 15.09 11.14 4.74
CA ILE A 112 15.79 9.86 4.87
C ILE A 112 17.00 9.84 3.92
N ARG A 113 18.17 9.55 4.48
CA ARG A 113 19.39 9.35 3.68
C ARG A 113 19.60 7.86 3.43
N GLU A 114 19.78 7.51 2.18
CA GLU A 114 20.13 6.15 1.78
C GLU A 114 21.55 5.80 2.30
N VAL A 115 21.65 4.65 2.94
CA VAL A 115 22.94 4.13 3.45
C VAL A 115 23.73 3.50 2.32
N ARG A 116 23.04 2.85 1.39
CA ARG A 116 23.64 2.33 0.15
C ARG A 116 23.18 3.22 -1.01
N LYS A 117 24.14 3.85 -1.70
CA LYS A 117 23.83 4.46 -2.99
C LYS A 117 23.54 3.33 -3.97
N ALA A 118 22.30 3.20 -4.41
CA ALA A 118 21.99 2.43 -5.60
C ALA A 118 22.83 2.97 -6.76
N ALA A 119 23.44 2.09 -7.54
CA ALA A 119 24.13 2.52 -8.76
C ALA A 119 23.12 3.27 -9.62
N GLU A 120 23.37 4.56 -9.85
CA GLU A 120 22.56 5.45 -10.69
C GLU A 120 22.65 5.04 -12.16
N GLU A 121 22.23 3.84 -12.52
CA GLU A 121 21.91 3.55 -13.91
C GLU A 121 20.47 3.96 -14.15
N ALA A 122 20.29 4.94 -15.01
CA ALA A 122 18.98 5.40 -15.45
C ALA A 122 18.18 4.22 -16.01
N TYR A 123 17.28 3.68 -15.18
CA TYR A 123 16.48 2.50 -15.50
C TYR A 123 15.47 2.86 -16.61
N THR A 124 15.71 2.33 -17.80
CA THR A 124 14.92 2.65 -18.98
C THR A 124 13.62 1.81 -19.00
N LEU A 125 12.52 2.39 -19.46
CA LEU A 125 11.24 1.66 -19.66
C LEU A 125 11.40 0.35 -20.46
N ARG A 126 12.39 0.30 -21.35
CA ARG A 126 12.71 -0.92 -22.12
C ARG A 126 13.30 -2.01 -21.23
N GLN A 127 14.18 -1.66 -20.31
CA GLN A 127 14.74 -2.57 -19.30
C GLN A 127 13.64 -3.09 -18.38
N TYR A 128 12.78 -2.20 -17.89
CA TYR A 128 11.63 -2.58 -17.06
C TYR A 128 10.72 -3.63 -17.72
N ARG A 129 10.42 -3.45 -19.02
CA ARG A 129 9.63 -4.45 -19.78
C ARG A 129 10.38 -5.75 -20.00
N ALA A 130 11.70 -5.70 -20.18
CA ALA A 130 12.54 -6.88 -20.32
C ALA A 130 12.55 -7.69 -19.02
N ASP A 131 12.75 -7.01 -17.89
CA ASP A 131 12.79 -7.65 -16.56
C ASP A 131 11.45 -8.28 -16.17
N ILE A 132 10.32 -7.60 -16.47
CA ILE A 132 9.00 -8.20 -16.30
C ILE A 132 8.85 -9.47 -17.13
N ARG A 133 9.27 -9.43 -18.38
CA ARG A 133 9.18 -10.59 -19.28
C ARG A 133 10.05 -11.74 -18.79
N GLU A 134 11.25 -11.44 -18.33
CA GLU A 134 12.19 -12.40 -17.76
C GLU A 134 11.63 -13.02 -16.46
N GLY A 135 11.05 -12.19 -15.57
CA GLY A 135 10.38 -12.67 -14.37
C GLY A 135 9.21 -13.62 -14.67
N PHE A 136 8.40 -13.31 -15.68
CA PHE A 136 7.33 -14.21 -16.11
C PHE A 136 7.87 -15.49 -16.76
N ALA A 137 8.96 -15.42 -17.54
CA ALA A 137 9.60 -16.59 -18.12
C ALA A 137 10.14 -17.50 -17.00
N TYR A 138 10.81 -16.93 -16.00
CA TYR A 138 11.32 -17.65 -14.84
C TYR A 138 10.20 -18.34 -14.06
N LEU A 139 9.07 -17.66 -13.80
CA LEU A 139 7.89 -18.26 -13.16
C LEU A 139 7.29 -19.41 -13.97
N LYS A 140 7.41 -19.35 -15.31
CA LYS A 140 6.90 -20.41 -16.19
C LYS A 140 7.78 -21.66 -16.14
N GLU A 141 9.10 -21.49 -16.02
CA GLU A 141 10.09 -22.57 -15.99
C GLU A 141 10.16 -23.24 -14.62
N GLU A 142 10.14 -22.45 -13.54
CA GLU A 142 10.27 -22.92 -12.16
C GLU A 142 8.92 -23.38 -11.57
N LYS A 143 8.61 -24.66 -11.76
CA LYS A 143 7.34 -25.27 -11.31
C LYS A 143 7.09 -25.12 -9.80
N GLY A 144 8.14 -25.22 -8.97
CA GLY A 144 8.04 -25.11 -7.52
C GLY A 144 7.56 -23.71 -7.10
N ILE A 145 8.21 -22.69 -7.62
CA ILE A 145 7.88 -21.28 -7.35
C ILE A 145 6.50 -20.94 -7.87
N ARG A 146 6.17 -21.36 -9.10
CA ARG A 146 4.84 -21.16 -9.68
C ARG A 146 3.73 -21.77 -8.81
N ASN A 147 3.91 -22.99 -8.33
CA ASN A 147 2.91 -23.66 -7.49
C ASN A 147 2.73 -22.93 -6.15
N ILE A 148 3.82 -22.46 -5.53
CA ILE A 148 3.76 -21.66 -4.29
C ILE A 148 2.99 -20.36 -4.53
N TYR A 149 3.31 -19.62 -5.59
CA TYR A 149 2.61 -18.36 -5.90
C TYR A 149 1.14 -18.59 -6.24
N THR A 150 0.81 -19.66 -6.97
CA THR A 150 -0.58 -20.03 -7.26
C THR A 150 -1.34 -20.35 -5.97
N TYR A 151 -0.77 -21.17 -5.10
CA TYR A 151 -1.34 -21.47 -3.79
C TYR A 151 -1.55 -20.21 -2.95
N MET A 152 -0.52 -19.36 -2.82
CA MET A 152 -0.60 -18.10 -2.08
C MET A 152 -1.68 -17.17 -2.64
N SER A 153 -1.78 -17.05 -3.96
CA SER A 153 -2.79 -16.18 -4.60
C SER A 153 -4.21 -16.67 -4.32
N ILE A 154 -4.46 -17.97 -4.39
CA ILE A 154 -5.77 -18.56 -4.09
C ILE A 154 -6.10 -18.38 -2.60
N THR A 155 -5.16 -18.70 -1.71
CA THR A 155 -5.36 -18.58 -0.26
C THR A 155 -5.59 -17.13 0.15
N GLN A 156 -4.79 -16.20 -0.36
CA GLN A 156 -4.94 -14.76 -0.07
C GLN A 156 -6.25 -14.21 -0.63
N GLY A 157 -6.64 -14.62 -1.84
CA GLY A 157 -7.92 -14.23 -2.42
C GLY A 157 -9.11 -14.75 -1.62
N ALA A 158 -9.06 -16.01 -1.18
CA ALA A 158 -10.08 -16.60 -0.33
C ALA A 158 -10.19 -15.88 1.03
N SER A 159 -9.06 -15.62 1.69
CA SER A 159 -9.02 -14.88 2.96
C SER A 159 -9.61 -13.48 2.82
N SER A 160 -9.20 -12.73 1.80
CA SER A 160 -9.76 -11.39 1.55
C SER A 160 -11.26 -11.43 1.27
N GLY A 161 -11.74 -12.47 0.56
CA GLY A 161 -13.17 -12.68 0.35
C GLY A 161 -13.93 -12.93 1.65
N VAL A 162 -13.39 -13.76 2.54
CA VAL A 162 -13.97 -14.02 3.86
C VAL A 162 -14.01 -12.76 4.70
N ASP A 163 -12.95 -11.95 4.70
CA ASP A 163 -12.90 -10.68 5.45
C ASP A 163 -14.00 -9.73 5.01
N VAL A 164 -14.19 -9.56 3.68
CA VAL A 164 -15.25 -8.70 3.13
C VAL A 164 -16.64 -9.23 3.50
N LEU A 165 -16.87 -10.54 3.37
CA LEU A 165 -18.16 -11.16 3.72
C LEU A 165 -18.44 -11.05 5.22
N THR A 166 -17.44 -11.24 6.06
CA THR A 166 -17.55 -11.10 7.51
C THR A 166 -17.92 -9.66 7.88
N GLN A 167 -17.26 -8.68 7.28
CA GLN A 167 -17.57 -7.28 7.51
C GLN A 167 -19.01 -6.93 7.05
N ALA A 168 -19.42 -7.39 5.88
CA ALA A 168 -20.78 -7.20 5.39
C ALA A 168 -21.82 -7.87 6.31
N TYR A 169 -21.53 -9.07 6.80
CA TYR A 169 -22.39 -9.78 7.75
C TYR A 169 -22.61 -8.97 9.03
N TYR A 170 -21.55 -8.46 9.65
CA TYR A 170 -21.68 -7.64 10.87
C TYR A 170 -22.44 -6.33 10.64
N GLN A 171 -22.36 -5.74 9.47
CA GLN A 171 -23.11 -4.52 9.14
C GLN A 171 -24.62 -4.76 8.97
N THR A 172 -25.04 -5.99 8.67
CA THR A 172 -26.45 -6.36 8.49
C THR A 172 -27.13 -6.86 9.77
N GLN A 173 -26.35 -7.07 10.85
CA GLN A 173 -26.92 -7.45 12.14
C GLN A 173 -27.40 -6.20 12.90
N PRO A 174 -28.59 -6.25 13.55
CA PRO A 174 -29.12 -5.15 14.30
C PRO A 174 -28.33 -4.87 15.58
#